data_9cb68cb0789561b7db763dcd21ca3cee
#
_entry.id   9cb68cb0789561b7db763dcd21ca3cee
#
_cell.length_a   1.000
_cell.length_b   1.000
_cell.length_c   1.000
_cell.angle_alpha   90.00
_cell.angle_beta   90.00
_cell.angle_gamma   90.00
#
_symmetry.space_group_name_H-M   'P 1'
#
loop_
_entity.id
_entity.type
_entity.pdbx_description
1 polymer ?
#
loop_
_entity_poly.entity_id
_entity_poly.type
_entity_poly.pdbx_seq_one_letter_code
_entity_poly.pdbx_strand_id
1 'polypeptide(L)'
;MQSTAPTIRNLFLGLVASLGLTATAHAQLTVDVDNSAGEELVIAVPGLPTPQSVDTVSGSTADLGGKISDVIVSDLRSSGLFKPMGRNQVRGISYSEVTAPQFPYWSGTSASALIQGFIQSNADGKLTVGCYLYDVALETELTRQGFVVEPRDWRRAAHKCADAIYARLSGESPFFDSRIAYIAETGPKGNRVKRLAIMDSDGANHRFITNGQATALTPRFSPDYKSIVYLSFLDGNPRIYIYDIGTGRQRLITQSTNPTFAPRWSPDGKWILYSMAIAGNTDIYKVSAAGGGKPQQLTFSPGIDIGGSFSPDGSRIVFESDRSGSQQLYVMSADGGNERRISFGGGRYATPEWSPRGDLIAFTKIAGNFRIGVMTPSGGGERLLTDSWQDEAPTWAPNGRVIQFFRTTKGNGNTGIWQVDLTGRNERELPTPVNGSDPAWGPLLP
;
A
#
# COMPACT_ATOMS: atom_id res chain seq x y z
N MET A 1 70.02 -46.57 45.82
CA MET A 1 70.44 -47.34 44.65
C MET A 1 69.67 -46.73 43.41
N GLN A 2 70.44 -46.33 42.40
CA GLN A 2 70.09 -45.90 41.06
C GLN A 2 69.23 -44.66 40.93
N SER A 3 69.76 -43.58 40.78
CA SER A 3 70.06 -42.54 39.78
C SER A 3 69.46 -42.77 38.37
N THR A 4 68.64 -41.89 37.94
CA THR A 4 68.46 -41.56 36.51
C THR A 4 68.13 -40.06 36.33
N ALA A 5 69.02 -39.40 35.59
CA ALA A 5 68.98 -37.99 35.26
C ALA A 5 67.83 -37.65 34.21
N PRO A 6 67.33 -36.43 34.20
CA PRO A 6 66.35 -36.02 33.15
C PRO A 6 67.07 -35.40 31.94
N THR A 7 66.65 -35.84 30.78
CA THR A 7 67.03 -35.34 29.47
C THR A 7 66.30 -34.04 29.15
N ILE A 8 67.05 -32.96 28.87
CA ILE A 8 66.54 -31.66 28.43
C ILE A 8 66.16 -31.79 26.94
N ARG A 9 64.87 -31.54 26.58
CA ARG A 9 64.38 -31.47 25.23
C ARG A 9 64.04 -30.01 24.91
N ASN A 10 64.84 -29.39 24.04
CA ASN A 10 64.62 -28.05 23.52
C ASN A 10 63.35 -27.98 22.71
N LEU A 11 62.43 -27.13 23.14
CA LEU A 11 61.23 -26.79 22.42
C LEU A 11 61.51 -25.48 21.67
N PHE A 12 61.64 -25.55 20.35
CA PHE A 12 61.58 -24.38 19.48
C PHE A 12 60.11 -23.91 19.35
N LEU A 13 59.77 -22.76 19.92
CA LEU A 13 58.51 -22.06 19.67
C LEU A 13 58.64 -21.28 18.36
N GLY A 14 58.08 -21.79 17.30
CA GLY A 14 57.87 -21.06 16.05
C GLY A 14 56.70 -20.09 16.22
N LEU A 15 56.99 -18.79 16.23
CA LEU A 15 55.98 -17.73 16.23
C LEU A 15 55.43 -17.61 14.79
N VAL A 16 54.27 -18.19 14.51
CA VAL A 16 53.54 -17.93 13.29
C VAL A 16 52.72 -16.65 13.46
N ALA A 17 53.23 -15.54 12.92
CA ALA A 17 52.48 -14.30 12.80
C ALA A 17 51.35 -14.49 11.74
N SER A 18 50.16 -14.79 12.18
CA SER A 18 48.95 -14.72 11.33
C SER A 18 48.62 -13.26 11.06
N LEU A 19 49.00 -12.76 9.89
CA LEU A 19 48.40 -11.51 9.33
C LEU A 19 46.91 -11.76 9.13
N GLY A 20 46.06 -11.38 10.08
CA GLY A 20 44.65 -11.27 9.94
C GLY A 20 44.34 -10.14 8.94
N LEU A 21 44.03 -10.47 7.70
CA LEU A 21 43.30 -9.58 6.80
C LEU A 21 41.93 -9.35 7.43
N THR A 22 41.77 -8.24 8.17
CA THR A 22 40.45 -7.72 8.50
C THR A 22 39.83 -7.18 7.20
N ALA A 23 39.12 -8.05 6.50
CA ALA A 23 38.16 -7.57 5.49
C ALA A 23 37.12 -6.72 6.24
N THR A 24 37.20 -5.41 6.11
CA THR A 24 36.13 -4.51 6.51
C THR A 24 34.91 -4.90 5.66
N ALA A 25 33.98 -5.63 6.27
CA ALA A 25 32.67 -5.84 5.67
C ALA A 25 32.02 -4.44 5.58
N HIS A 26 32.06 -3.85 4.41
CA HIS A 26 31.27 -2.64 4.14
C HIS A 26 29.81 -3.03 4.28
N ALA A 27 29.10 -2.40 5.20
CA ALA A 27 27.68 -2.62 5.37
C ALA A 27 26.96 -2.23 4.07
N GLN A 28 26.16 -3.16 3.54
CA GLN A 28 25.37 -2.92 2.33
C GLN A 28 24.38 -1.79 2.60
N LEU A 29 24.19 -0.86 1.64
CA LEU A 29 23.28 0.26 1.78
C LEU A 29 21.84 -0.23 2.00
N THR A 30 21.26 0.08 3.17
CA THR A 30 19.89 -0.26 3.57
C THR A 30 19.28 0.88 4.39
N VAL A 31 17.96 0.93 4.45
CA VAL A 31 17.18 1.89 5.26
C VAL A 31 16.39 1.11 6.30
N ASP A 32 16.44 1.55 7.54
CA ASP A 32 15.62 1.00 8.63
C ASP A 32 14.23 1.65 8.59
N VAL A 33 13.22 0.87 8.26
CA VAL A 33 11.82 1.31 8.13
C VAL A 33 11.11 1.53 9.47
N ASP A 34 11.65 0.98 10.57
CA ASP A 34 11.09 1.12 11.91
C ASP A 34 11.77 2.25 12.70
N ASN A 35 12.93 2.74 12.20
CA ASN A 35 13.66 3.84 12.82
C ASN A 35 13.02 5.19 12.47
N SER A 36 12.07 5.59 13.26
CA SER A 36 11.36 6.86 13.14
C SER A 36 12.24 8.11 13.36
N ALA A 37 13.48 7.95 13.76
CA ALA A 37 14.46 9.03 13.99
C ALA A 37 15.58 9.04 12.94
N GLY A 38 15.59 8.08 11.98
CA GLY A 38 16.60 7.99 10.93
C GLY A 38 16.52 9.16 9.94
N GLU A 39 17.67 9.58 9.44
CA GLU A 39 17.72 10.50 8.30
C GLU A 39 17.21 9.79 7.04
N GLU A 40 16.42 10.50 6.23
CA GLU A 40 16.01 10.01 4.92
C GLU A 40 17.23 9.78 4.03
N LEU A 41 17.30 8.63 3.36
CA LEU A 41 18.36 8.31 2.45
C LEU A 41 18.29 9.21 1.20
N VAL A 42 19.34 9.98 0.95
CA VAL A 42 19.41 10.84 -0.24
C VAL A 42 19.73 9.99 -1.47
N ILE A 43 18.86 10.08 -2.49
CA ILE A 43 19.01 9.33 -3.75
C ILE A 43 18.99 10.28 -4.95
N ALA A 44 20.00 10.20 -5.81
CA ALA A 44 20.00 10.92 -7.07
C ALA A 44 19.19 10.18 -8.15
N VAL A 45 18.30 10.90 -8.83
CA VAL A 45 17.42 10.33 -9.87
C VAL A 45 17.45 11.24 -11.11
N PRO A 46 18.48 11.15 -11.96
CA PRO A 46 18.53 11.88 -13.22
C PRO A 46 17.44 11.42 -14.20
N GLY A 47 17.17 12.22 -15.22
CA GLY A 47 16.27 11.81 -16.31
C GLY A 47 16.81 10.57 -17.03
N LEU A 48 15.93 9.66 -17.43
CA LEU A 48 16.29 8.45 -18.16
C LEU A 48 16.58 8.78 -19.63
N PRO A 49 17.83 8.60 -20.13
CA PRO A 49 18.14 8.80 -21.53
C PRO A 49 17.53 7.72 -22.43
N THR A 50 17.43 8.03 -23.71
CA THR A 50 17.09 7.08 -24.77
C THR A 50 18.24 7.00 -25.78
N PRO A 51 18.57 5.83 -26.35
CA PRO A 51 19.62 5.73 -27.37
C PRO A 51 19.22 6.50 -28.64
N GLN A 52 17.95 6.55 -28.95
CA GLN A 52 17.36 7.29 -30.06
C GLN A 52 15.95 7.73 -29.66
N SER A 53 15.62 9.01 -29.88
CA SER A 53 14.26 9.51 -29.64
C SER A 53 13.33 8.96 -30.72
N VAL A 54 12.24 8.31 -30.26
CA VAL A 54 11.18 7.73 -31.08
C VAL A 54 9.84 8.23 -30.57
N ASP A 55 8.97 8.68 -31.47
CA ASP A 55 7.62 9.10 -31.12
C ASP A 55 6.72 7.88 -30.87
N THR A 56 5.94 7.95 -29.81
CA THR A 56 4.95 6.93 -29.43
C THR A 56 3.58 7.57 -29.21
N VAL A 57 2.54 6.75 -29.03
CA VAL A 57 1.19 7.25 -28.68
C VAL A 57 1.12 8.00 -27.36
N SER A 58 2.16 7.92 -26.52
CA SER A 58 2.22 8.58 -25.20
C SER A 58 3.23 9.74 -25.13
N GLY A 59 3.88 10.06 -26.24
CA GLY A 59 4.93 11.07 -26.39
C GLY A 59 6.25 10.46 -26.87
N SER A 60 7.25 11.30 -27.07
CA SER A 60 8.57 10.82 -27.46
C SER A 60 9.26 10.04 -26.34
N THR A 61 10.14 9.07 -26.67
CA THR A 61 10.91 8.36 -25.66
C THR A 61 11.81 9.29 -24.84
N ALA A 62 12.27 10.40 -25.42
CA ALA A 62 13.04 11.41 -24.72
C ALA A 62 12.21 12.12 -23.63
N ASP A 63 10.96 12.52 -23.93
CA ASP A 63 10.05 13.12 -22.95
C ASP A 63 9.62 12.13 -21.88
N LEU A 64 9.32 10.88 -22.29
CA LEU A 64 8.90 9.82 -21.37
C LEU A 64 10.00 9.47 -20.37
N GLY A 65 11.28 9.50 -20.77
CA GLY A 65 12.41 9.28 -19.87
C GLY A 65 12.44 10.27 -18.70
N GLY A 66 12.16 11.56 -18.98
CA GLY A 66 12.01 12.57 -17.93
C GLY A 66 10.80 12.33 -17.04
N LYS A 67 9.63 12.02 -17.62
CA LYS A 67 8.40 11.74 -16.87
C LYS A 67 8.51 10.49 -16.00
N ILE A 68 9.20 9.43 -16.45
CA ILE A 68 9.47 8.23 -15.69
C ILE A 68 10.30 8.57 -14.44
N SER A 69 11.37 9.37 -14.61
CA SER A 69 12.18 9.85 -13.49
C SER A 69 11.33 10.63 -12.47
N ASP A 70 10.42 11.51 -12.92
CA ASP A 70 9.57 12.29 -12.04
C ASP A 70 8.61 11.39 -11.22
N VAL A 71 8.06 10.31 -11.81
CA VAL A 71 7.22 9.35 -11.10
C VAL A 71 8.04 8.58 -10.06
N ILE A 72 9.24 8.09 -10.41
CA ILE A 72 10.13 7.39 -9.47
C ILE A 72 10.44 8.31 -8.27
N VAL A 73 10.75 9.57 -8.51
CA VAL A 73 10.98 10.58 -7.45
C VAL A 73 9.76 10.76 -6.57
N SER A 74 8.56 10.84 -7.14
CA SER A 74 7.30 10.97 -6.40
C SER A 74 7.04 9.76 -5.51
N ASP A 75 7.18 8.56 -6.07
CA ASP A 75 6.96 7.30 -5.35
C ASP A 75 7.92 7.16 -4.17
N LEU A 76 9.22 7.27 -4.41
CA LEU A 76 10.23 7.12 -3.36
C LEU A 76 10.04 8.15 -2.24
N ARG A 77 9.75 9.41 -2.60
CA ARG A 77 9.45 10.46 -1.60
C ARG A 77 8.21 10.09 -0.79
N SER A 78 7.22 9.49 -1.43
CA SER A 78 5.96 9.13 -0.80
C SER A 78 6.10 8.09 0.30
N SER A 79 7.15 7.28 0.27
CA SER A 79 7.42 6.28 1.31
C SER A 79 7.89 6.88 2.64
N GLY A 80 8.39 8.13 2.64
CA GLY A 80 8.99 8.76 3.82
C GLY A 80 10.38 8.23 4.21
N LEU A 81 10.94 7.29 3.43
CA LEU A 81 12.26 6.69 3.70
C LEU A 81 13.37 7.39 2.91
N PHE A 82 13.03 8.08 1.83
CA PHE A 82 13.98 8.60 0.87
C PHE A 82 13.78 10.09 0.62
N LYS A 83 14.91 10.77 0.42
CA LYS A 83 15.01 12.16 -0.06
C LYS A 83 15.53 12.17 -1.49
N PRO A 84 14.69 11.92 -2.51
CA PRO A 84 15.15 11.86 -3.89
C PRO A 84 15.44 13.25 -4.43
N MET A 85 16.60 13.39 -5.09
CA MET A 85 17.00 14.52 -5.91
C MET A 85 16.66 14.23 -7.37
N GLY A 86 15.61 14.84 -7.88
CA GLY A 86 15.12 14.62 -9.23
C GLY A 86 15.96 15.33 -10.32
N ARG A 87 15.61 15.09 -11.59
CA ARG A 87 16.31 15.58 -12.79
C ARG A 87 16.53 17.10 -12.85
N ASN A 88 15.76 17.89 -12.10
CA ASN A 88 15.95 19.35 -12.03
C ASN A 88 16.98 19.76 -10.96
N GLN A 89 17.46 18.84 -10.14
CA GLN A 89 18.42 19.06 -9.06
C GLN A 89 19.78 18.42 -9.33
N VAL A 90 19.85 17.51 -10.31
CA VAL A 90 21.06 16.81 -10.71
C VAL A 90 21.28 16.95 -12.23
N ARG A 91 22.51 16.75 -12.69
CA ARG A 91 22.81 16.78 -14.13
C ARG A 91 22.11 15.65 -14.88
N GLY A 92 21.86 15.86 -16.16
CA GLY A 92 21.49 14.78 -17.08
C GLY A 92 22.65 13.80 -17.31
N ILE A 93 22.30 12.59 -17.70
CA ILE A 93 23.26 11.54 -18.06
C ILE A 93 23.08 11.12 -19.53
N SER A 94 24.15 10.64 -20.15
CA SER A 94 24.08 10.03 -21.47
C SER A 94 23.66 8.55 -21.37
N TYR A 95 23.24 7.97 -22.49
CA TYR A 95 22.86 6.55 -22.55
C TYR A 95 24.02 5.61 -22.16
N SER A 96 25.27 5.95 -22.54
CA SER A 96 26.47 5.18 -22.19
C SER A 96 26.80 5.22 -20.70
N GLU A 97 26.38 6.28 -19.97
CA GLU A 97 26.60 6.40 -18.53
C GLU A 97 25.67 5.50 -17.71
N VAL A 98 24.57 4.99 -18.28
CA VAL A 98 23.59 4.15 -17.53
C VAL A 98 24.26 2.95 -16.86
N THR A 99 25.20 2.30 -17.54
CA THR A 99 25.95 1.12 -17.04
C THR A 99 27.40 1.43 -16.65
N ALA A 100 27.82 2.67 -16.81
CA ALA A 100 29.15 3.16 -16.45
C ALA A 100 29.06 4.53 -15.75
N PRO A 101 28.52 4.58 -14.52
CA PRO A 101 28.30 5.83 -13.81
C PRO A 101 29.58 6.60 -13.60
N GLN A 102 29.52 7.94 -13.70
CA GLN A 102 30.64 8.83 -13.36
C GLN A 102 30.66 9.08 -11.85
N PHE A 103 31.08 8.06 -11.06
CA PHE A 103 31.07 8.10 -9.61
C PHE A 103 31.76 9.31 -8.98
N PRO A 104 32.92 9.82 -9.53
CA PRO A 104 33.54 11.03 -9.02
C PRO A 104 32.62 12.26 -9.00
N TYR A 105 31.69 12.36 -9.97
CA TYR A 105 30.69 13.43 -9.95
C TYR A 105 29.66 13.19 -8.83
N TRP A 106 29.13 11.97 -8.72
CA TRP A 106 28.07 11.64 -7.77
C TRP A 106 28.55 11.69 -6.32
N SER A 107 29.79 11.29 -6.05
CA SER A 107 30.44 11.43 -4.73
C SER A 107 30.59 12.88 -4.29
N GLY A 108 30.65 13.82 -5.22
CA GLY A 108 30.63 15.24 -4.94
C GLY A 108 29.24 15.82 -4.59
N THR A 109 28.20 14.98 -4.66
CA THR A 109 26.83 15.35 -4.26
C THR A 109 26.54 14.81 -2.86
N SER A 110 25.36 15.10 -2.31
CA SER A 110 24.87 14.51 -1.05
C SER A 110 24.24 13.13 -1.23
N ALA A 111 24.19 12.57 -2.46
CA ALA A 111 23.53 11.32 -2.72
C ALA A 111 24.34 10.13 -2.22
N SER A 112 23.71 9.27 -1.38
CA SER A 112 24.24 7.99 -0.97
C SER A 112 23.94 6.89 -2.00
N ALA A 113 22.85 7.03 -2.74
CA ALA A 113 22.46 6.12 -3.80
C ALA A 113 22.18 6.86 -5.11
N LEU A 114 22.36 6.17 -6.22
CA LEU A 114 22.12 6.68 -7.56
C LEU A 114 21.21 5.74 -8.32
N ILE A 115 20.09 6.27 -8.82
CA ILE A 115 19.22 5.56 -9.76
C ILE A 115 19.57 6.03 -11.16
N GLN A 116 19.99 5.13 -12.02
CA GLN A 116 20.12 5.36 -13.43
C GLN A 116 19.20 4.42 -14.19
N GLY A 117 18.89 4.77 -15.42
CA GLY A 117 18.03 3.93 -16.24
C GLY A 117 18.00 4.45 -17.67
N PHE A 118 17.25 3.75 -18.50
CA PHE A 118 17.02 4.14 -19.88
C PHE A 118 15.60 3.83 -20.31
N ILE A 119 15.17 4.45 -21.40
CA ILE A 119 13.95 4.08 -22.11
C ILE A 119 14.28 3.85 -23.58
N GLN A 120 13.76 2.77 -24.14
CA GLN A 120 13.97 2.40 -25.54
C GLN A 120 12.69 1.86 -26.15
N SER A 121 12.38 2.30 -27.38
CA SER A 121 11.34 1.68 -28.19
C SER A 121 11.86 0.41 -28.87
N ASN A 122 11.10 -0.67 -28.74
CA ASN A 122 11.40 -1.96 -29.38
C ASN A 122 10.80 -2.03 -30.78
N ALA A 123 11.24 -3.01 -31.57
CA ALA A 123 10.75 -3.23 -32.93
C ALA A 123 9.25 -3.60 -32.99
N ASP A 124 8.69 -4.16 -31.91
CA ASP A 124 7.25 -4.47 -31.76
C ASP A 124 6.41 -3.27 -31.26
N GLY A 125 7.02 -2.09 -31.12
CA GLY A 125 6.38 -0.86 -30.67
C GLY A 125 6.23 -0.74 -29.14
N LYS A 126 6.62 -1.73 -28.36
CA LYS A 126 6.66 -1.65 -26.89
C LYS A 126 7.85 -0.83 -26.41
N LEU A 127 7.79 -0.43 -25.16
CA LEU A 127 8.87 0.25 -24.47
C LEU A 127 9.62 -0.71 -23.55
N THR A 128 10.95 -0.68 -23.60
CA THR A 128 11.80 -1.24 -22.55
C THR A 128 12.29 -0.12 -21.66
N VAL A 129 12.04 -0.22 -20.35
CA VAL A 129 12.55 0.70 -19.32
C VAL A 129 13.54 -0.08 -18.47
N GLY A 130 14.83 0.30 -18.54
CA GLY A 130 15.88 -0.23 -17.67
C GLY A 130 16.01 0.61 -16.43
N CYS A 131 16.25 -0.02 -15.28
CA CYS A 131 16.36 0.60 -13.99
C CYS A 131 17.54 -0.01 -13.24
N TYR A 132 18.48 0.82 -12.80
CA TYR A 132 19.71 0.44 -12.12
C TYR A 132 19.85 1.25 -10.85
N LEU A 133 20.27 0.60 -9.78
CA LEU A 133 20.57 1.22 -8.50
C LEU A 133 22.05 1.00 -8.18
N TYR A 134 22.73 2.07 -7.81
CA TYR A 134 24.14 2.05 -7.43
C TYR A 134 24.32 2.61 -6.02
N ASP A 135 25.26 2.04 -5.28
CA ASP A 135 25.85 2.62 -4.09
C ASP A 135 26.93 3.60 -4.53
N VAL A 136 26.81 4.86 -4.15
CA VAL A 136 27.75 5.93 -4.58
C VAL A 136 29.09 5.82 -3.87
N ALA A 137 29.08 5.44 -2.58
CA ALA A 137 30.29 5.33 -1.78
C ALA A 137 31.14 4.10 -2.12
N LEU A 138 30.47 2.98 -2.41
CA LEU A 138 31.11 1.72 -2.78
C LEU A 138 31.38 1.60 -4.28
N GLU A 139 30.85 2.50 -5.09
CA GLU A 139 30.93 2.49 -6.56
C GLU A 139 30.44 1.17 -7.17
N THR A 140 29.41 0.55 -6.57
CA THR A 140 28.89 -0.77 -6.94
C THR A 140 27.43 -0.73 -7.34
N GLU A 141 27.06 -1.60 -8.28
CA GLU A 141 25.68 -1.84 -8.63
C GLU A 141 25.00 -2.70 -7.55
N LEU A 142 23.87 -2.23 -7.02
CA LEU A 142 23.07 -2.92 -6.01
C LEU A 142 21.97 -3.81 -6.62
N THR A 143 21.37 -3.35 -7.71
CA THR A 143 20.34 -4.10 -8.46
C THR A 143 20.11 -3.51 -9.84
N ARG A 144 19.63 -4.34 -10.76
CA ARG A 144 19.11 -3.93 -12.07
C ARG A 144 17.83 -4.67 -12.40
N GLN A 145 16.90 -3.97 -13.04
CA GLN A 145 15.65 -4.53 -13.52
C GLN A 145 15.32 -3.95 -14.90
N GLY A 146 14.59 -4.71 -15.70
CA GLY A 146 14.09 -4.27 -16.99
C GLY A 146 12.60 -4.57 -17.12
N PHE A 147 11.81 -3.60 -17.59
CA PHE A 147 10.36 -3.70 -17.73
C PHE A 147 9.96 -3.43 -19.17
N VAL A 148 9.20 -4.36 -19.77
CA VAL A 148 8.64 -4.20 -21.11
C VAL A 148 7.15 -3.92 -20.98
N VAL A 149 6.72 -2.76 -21.50
CA VAL A 149 5.35 -2.28 -21.38
C VAL A 149 4.82 -1.71 -22.70
N GLU A 150 3.51 -1.67 -22.86
CA GLU A 150 2.89 -0.86 -23.92
C GLU A 150 3.17 0.64 -23.65
N PRO A 151 3.31 1.48 -24.70
CA PRO A 151 3.61 2.91 -24.50
C PRO A 151 2.62 3.62 -23.58
N ARG A 152 1.34 3.26 -23.59
CA ARG A 152 0.31 3.81 -22.70
C ARG A 152 0.51 3.43 -21.22
N ASP A 153 1.25 2.36 -20.95
CA ASP A 153 1.46 1.81 -19.62
C ASP A 153 2.84 2.24 -19.04
N TRP A 154 3.47 3.26 -19.61
CA TRP A 154 4.81 3.75 -19.22
C TRP A 154 4.91 4.06 -17.72
N ARG A 155 3.83 4.55 -17.09
CA ARG A 155 3.81 4.83 -15.65
C ARG A 155 4.00 3.56 -14.81
N ARG A 156 3.42 2.44 -15.25
CA ARG A 156 3.63 1.15 -14.58
C ARG A 156 5.11 0.75 -14.54
N ALA A 157 5.87 1.01 -15.61
CA ALA A 157 7.30 0.75 -15.60
C ALA A 157 8.03 1.65 -14.58
N ALA A 158 7.59 2.91 -14.40
CA ALA A 158 8.13 3.81 -13.40
C ALA A 158 7.84 3.32 -11.97
N HIS A 159 6.58 2.95 -11.67
CA HIS A 159 6.19 2.38 -10.38
C HIS A 159 6.93 1.09 -10.05
N LYS A 160 7.08 0.18 -11.04
CA LYS A 160 7.87 -1.06 -10.88
C LYS A 160 9.36 -0.79 -10.63
N CYS A 161 9.92 0.25 -11.25
CA CYS A 161 11.28 0.71 -10.95
C CYS A 161 11.40 1.20 -9.49
N ALA A 162 10.49 2.07 -9.06
CA ALA A 162 10.44 2.54 -7.68
C ALA A 162 10.24 1.38 -6.68
N ASP A 163 9.38 0.41 -7.00
CA ASP A 163 9.14 -0.80 -6.22
C ASP A 163 10.41 -1.66 -6.05
N ALA A 164 11.16 -1.86 -7.13
CA ALA A 164 12.41 -2.63 -7.10
C ALA A 164 13.47 -1.96 -6.22
N ILE A 165 13.57 -0.64 -6.29
CA ILE A 165 14.50 0.16 -5.49
C ILE A 165 14.08 0.19 -4.03
N TYR A 166 12.80 0.44 -3.76
CA TYR A 166 12.22 0.41 -2.42
C TYR A 166 12.49 -0.93 -1.74
N ALA A 167 12.15 -2.03 -2.41
CA ALA A 167 12.34 -3.37 -1.87
C ALA A 167 13.83 -3.68 -1.61
N ARG A 168 14.73 -3.26 -2.52
CA ARG A 168 16.18 -3.50 -2.37
C ARG A 168 16.79 -2.74 -1.19
N LEU A 169 16.36 -1.50 -0.95
CA LEU A 169 16.93 -0.65 0.10
C LEU A 169 16.25 -0.84 1.46
N SER A 170 14.95 -1.12 1.50
CA SER A 170 14.19 -1.26 2.76
C SER A 170 14.02 -2.70 3.23
N GLY A 171 14.20 -3.69 2.34
CA GLY A 171 13.86 -5.09 2.62
C GLY A 171 12.35 -5.38 2.67
N GLU A 172 11.51 -4.38 2.42
CA GLU A 172 10.05 -4.50 2.46
C GLU A 172 9.44 -4.87 1.10
N SER A 173 8.24 -5.42 1.12
CA SER A 173 7.50 -5.73 -0.11
C SER A 173 7.11 -4.47 -0.87
N PRO A 174 7.03 -4.52 -2.21
CA PRO A 174 6.63 -3.39 -3.07
C PRO A 174 5.15 -3.01 -2.86
N PHE A 175 4.77 -1.78 -3.29
CA PHE A 175 3.38 -1.30 -3.20
C PHE A 175 3.01 -0.18 -4.19
N PHE A 176 3.96 0.36 -4.98
CA PHE A 176 3.68 1.50 -5.87
C PHE A 176 2.91 1.10 -7.13
N ASP A 177 3.23 -0.06 -7.78
CA ASP A 177 2.48 -0.52 -8.96
C ASP A 177 1.13 -1.13 -8.54
N SER A 178 0.28 -0.30 -7.95
CA SER A 178 -1.06 -0.64 -7.46
C SER A 178 -2.05 0.46 -7.79
N ARG A 179 -3.34 0.25 -7.48
CA ARG A 179 -4.39 1.25 -7.70
C ARG A 179 -5.26 1.44 -6.48
N ILE A 180 -5.91 2.58 -6.45
CA ILE A 180 -6.85 2.99 -5.42
C ILE A 180 -8.23 3.10 -6.05
N ALA A 181 -9.21 2.42 -5.46
CA ALA A 181 -10.62 2.71 -5.66
C ALA A 181 -11.08 3.65 -4.55
N TYR A 182 -11.96 4.59 -4.87
CA TYR A 182 -12.51 5.50 -3.87
C TYR A 182 -13.86 6.06 -4.32
N ILE A 183 -14.55 6.71 -3.41
CA ILE A 183 -15.80 7.40 -3.73
C ILE A 183 -15.48 8.86 -4.04
N ALA A 184 -15.57 9.21 -5.31
CA ALA A 184 -15.42 10.57 -5.79
C ALA A 184 -16.72 11.34 -5.59
N GLU A 185 -16.66 12.47 -4.89
CA GLU A 185 -17.80 13.27 -4.50
C GLU A 185 -17.81 14.62 -5.22
N THR A 186 -18.88 14.90 -5.97
CA THR A 186 -19.07 16.16 -6.70
C THR A 186 -20.40 16.83 -6.30
N GLY A 187 -20.50 18.14 -6.49
CA GLY A 187 -21.70 18.92 -6.15
C GLY A 187 -21.66 19.53 -4.75
N PRO A 188 -22.69 20.32 -4.38
CA PRO A 188 -22.74 21.05 -3.12
C PRO A 188 -22.95 20.12 -1.91
N LYS A 189 -22.51 20.60 -0.73
CA LYS A 189 -22.76 19.93 0.56
C LYS A 189 -24.29 19.71 0.73
N GLY A 190 -24.66 18.45 1.02
CA GLY A 190 -26.08 18.07 1.18
C GLY A 190 -26.74 17.51 -0.09
N ASN A 191 -26.11 17.68 -1.27
CA ASN A 191 -26.56 17.06 -2.52
C ASN A 191 -25.35 16.60 -3.37
N ARG A 192 -24.47 15.80 -2.77
CA ARG A 192 -23.29 15.27 -3.44
C ARG A 192 -23.64 14.07 -4.29
N VAL A 193 -23.15 14.07 -5.52
CA VAL A 193 -23.12 12.89 -6.38
C VAL A 193 -21.91 12.07 -6.02
N LYS A 194 -22.14 10.84 -5.57
CA LYS A 194 -21.09 9.89 -5.12
C LYS A 194 -20.89 8.81 -6.17
N ARG A 195 -19.69 8.76 -6.75
CA ARG A 195 -19.32 7.83 -7.83
C ARG A 195 -18.16 6.95 -7.41
N LEU A 196 -18.22 5.69 -7.78
CA LEU A 196 -17.03 4.85 -7.76
C LEU A 196 -16.02 5.38 -8.78
N ALA A 197 -14.79 5.59 -8.36
CA ALA A 197 -13.66 5.99 -9.19
C ALA A 197 -12.43 5.13 -8.89
N ILE A 198 -11.50 5.06 -9.84
CA ILE A 198 -10.17 4.45 -9.65
C ILE A 198 -9.08 5.39 -10.15
N MET A 199 -7.89 5.25 -9.56
CA MET A 199 -6.67 5.99 -9.95
C MET A 199 -5.44 5.14 -9.61
N ASP A 200 -4.27 5.51 -10.14
CA ASP A 200 -3.01 4.91 -9.72
C ASP A 200 -2.69 5.29 -8.26
N SER A 201 -1.77 4.58 -7.63
CA SER A 201 -1.41 4.76 -6.21
C SER A 201 -0.94 6.19 -5.87
N ASP A 202 -0.46 6.94 -6.87
CA ASP A 202 0.00 8.34 -6.76
C ASP A 202 -1.07 9.39 -7.14
N GLY A 203 -2.31 8.95 -7.42
CA GLY A 203 -3.44 9.81 -7.81
C GLY A 203 -3.58 10.07 -9.31
N ALA A 204 -2.65 9.61 -10.13
CA ALA A 204 -2.74 9.76 -11.59
C ALA A 204 -3.77 8.83 -12.23
N ASN A 205 -4.05 9.05 -13.51
CA ASN A 205 -4.95 8.23 -14.33
C ASN A 205 -6.36 8.04 -13.72
N HIS A 206 -6.84 9.07 -13.02
CA HIS A 206 -8.18 9.09 -12.44
C HIS A 206 -9.26 8.86 -13.51
N ARG A 207 -10.21 7.96 -13.19
CA ARG A 207 -11.41 7.76 -13.99
C ARG A 207 -12.60 7.36 -13.14
N PHE A 208 -13.78 7.86 -13.48
CA PHE A 208 -15.04 7.38 -12.91
C PHE A 208 -15.39 5.99 -13.46
N ILE A 209 -15.84 5.12 -12.57
CA ILE A 209 -16.31 3.77 -12.90
C ILE A 209 -17.84 3.75 -13.03
N THR A 210 -18.54 4.51 -12.18
CA THR A 210 -19.99 4.66 -12.24
C THR A 210 -20.37 6.07 -12.71
N ASN A 211 -21.57 6.21 -13.28
CA ASN A 211 -22.07 7.46 -13.87
C ASN A 211 -22.69 8.44 -12.85
N GLY A 212 -22.88 8.02 -11.60
CA GLY A 212 -23.47 8.84 -10.53
C GLY A 212 -25.01 8.89 -10.53
N GLN A 213 -25.69 8.06 -11.29
CA GLN A 213 -27.16 7.92 -11.22
C GLN A 213 -27.63 7.32 -9.89
N ALA A 214 -26.77 6.51 -9.27
CA ALA A 214 -26.98 5.97 -7.95
C ALA A 214 -25.76 6.23 -7.06
N THR A 215 -26.00 6.46 -5.78
CA THR A 215 -24.94 6.58 -4.77
C THR A 215 -24.16 5.28 -4.71
N ALA A 216 -22.84 5.37 -4.81
CA ALA A 216 -21.88 4.30 -4.57
C ALA A 216 -21.10 4.56 -3.27
N LEU A 217 -20.78 3.50 -2.49
CA LEU A 217 -20.05 3.58 -1.23
C LEU A 217 -19.17 2.35 -1.01
N THR A 218 -18.21 2.44 -0.11
CA THR A 218 -17.39 1.35 0.45
C THR A 218 -16.84 0.36 -0.58
N PRO A 219 -16.11 0.82 -1.61
CA PRO A 219 -15.52 -0.07 -2.61
C PRO A 219 -14.41 -0.94 -2.01
N ARG A 220 -14.20 -2.16 -2.58
CA ARG A 220 -13.05 -3.02 -2.25
C ARG A 220 -12.65 -3.84 -3.47
N PHE A 221 -11.35 -3.83 -3.80
CA PHE A 221 -10.81 -4.69 -4.86
C PHE A 221 -10.89 -6.17 -4.49
N SER A 222 -11.10 -7.02 -5.49
CA SER A 222 -10.85 -8.45 -5.36
C SER A 222 -9.35 -8.73 -5.23
N PRO A 223 -8.94 -9.83 -4.57
CA PRO A 223 -7.52 -10.17 -4.41
C PRO A 223 -6.76 -10.34 -5.74
N ASP A 224 -7.45 -10.72 -6.81
CA ASP A 224 -6.90 -10.89 -8.16
C ASP A 224 -6.97 -9.62 -9.03
N TYR A 225 -7.39 -8.49 -8.44
CA TYR A 225 -7.57 -7.19 -9.11
C TYR A 225 -8.64 -7.16 -10.23
N LYS A 226 -9.38 -8.22 -10.50
CA LYS A 226 -10.33 -8.26 -11.64
C LYS A 226 -11.65 -7.56 -11.37
N SER A 227 -12.01 -7.40 -10.11
CA SER A 227 -13.32 -6.89 -9.71
C SER A 227 -13.26 -5.92 -8.54
N ILE A 228 -14.31 -5.12 -8.38
CA ILE A 228 -14.56 -4.28 -7.21
C ILE A 228 -15.93 -4.64 -6.65
N VAL A 229 -15.99 -5.05 -5.37
CA VAL A 229 -17.25 -5.13 -4.63
C VAL A 229 -17.54 -3.76 -4.03
N TYR A 230 -18.80 -3.32 -4.07
CA TYR A 230 -19.20 -2.02 -3.53
C TYR A 230 -20.69 -2.01 -3.18
N LEU A 231 -21.08 -1.05 -2.35
CA LEU A 231 -22.48 -0.77 -2.05
C LEU A 231 -23.04 0.22 -3.06
N SER A 232 -24.26 -0.01 -3.54
CA SER A 232 -24.98 0.91 -4.40
C SER A 232 -26.46 0.99 -4.06
N PHE A 233 -27.05 2.17 -4.31
CA PHE A 233 -28.47 2.43 -4.20
C PHE A 233 -29.19 2.34 -5.57
N LEU A 234 -28.68 1.56 -6.51
CA LEU A 234 -29.18 1.45 -7.88
C LEU A 234 -30.67 1.06 -7.93
N ASP A 235 -31.11 0.20 -7.01
CA ASP A 235 -32.51 -0.24 -6.89
C ASP A 235 -33.29 0.52 -5.80
N GLY A 236 -32.80 1.68 -5.35
CA GLY A 236 -33.41 2.50 -4.30
C GLY A 236 -33.05 2.05 -2.87
N ASN A 237 -32.62 0.81 -2.66
CA ASN A 237 -32.15 0.27 -1.40
C ASN A 237 -30.61 0.02 -1.43
N PRO A 238 -29.90 0.10 -0.29
CA PRO A 238 -28.50 -0.21 -0.24
C PRO A 238 -28.27 -1.71 -0.46
N ARG A 239 -27.60 -2.06 -1.57
CA ARG A 239 -27.27 -3.43 -1.97
C ARG A 239 -25.84 -3.57 -2.42
N ILE A 240 -25.32 -4.77 -2.39
CA ILE A 240 -23.95 -5.10 -2.74
C ILE A 240 -23.87 -5.59 -4.18
N TYR A 241 -23.02 -4.91 -4.95
CA TYR A 241 -22.71 -5.22 -6.34
C TYR A 241 -21.24 -5.59 -6.49
N ILE A 242 -20.94 -6.41 -7.47
CA ILE A 242 -19.60 -6.62 -8.00
C ILE A 242 -19.52 -5.99 -9.38
N TYR A 243 -18.51 -5.14 -9.56
CA TYR A 243 -18.15 -4.53 -10.85
C TYR A 243 -16.93 -5.26 -11.41
N ASP A 244 -17.01 -5.77 -12.63
CA ASP A 244 -15.89 -6.38 -13.36
C ASP A 244 -15.10 -5.29 -14.08
N ILE A 245 -13.80 -5.15 -13.75
CA ILE A 245 -12.95 -4.05 -14.24
C ILE A 245 -12.66 -4.19 -15.73
N GLY A 246 -12.56 -5.41 -16.24
CA GLY A 246 -12.22 -5.70 -17.64
C GLY A 246 -13.39 -5.47 -18.59
N THR A 247 -14.60 -5.88 -18.18
CA THR A 247 -15.81 -5.80 -19.03
C THR A 247 -16.69 -4.60 -18.75
N GLY A 248 -16.51 -3.93 -17.61
CA GLY A 248 -17.38 -2.83 -17.17
C GLY A 248 -18.77 -3.27 -16.71
N ARG A 249 -19.02 -4.58 -16.58
CA ARG A 249 -20.31 -5.09 -16.15
C ARG A 249 -20.41 -5.14 -14.64
N GLN A 250 -21.62 -4.89 -14.13
CA GLN A 250 -21.93 -5.02 -12.72
C GLN A 250 -23.02 -6.08 -12.50
N ARG A 251 -22.96 -6.77 -11.35
CA ARG A 251 -23.96 -7.75 -10.96
C ARG A 251 -24.29 -7.64 -9.47
N LEU A 252 -25.55 -7.85 -9.14
CA LEU A 252 -26.01 -7.93 -7.76
C LEU A 252 -25.52 -9.23 -7.11
N ILE A 253 -25.04 -9.16 -5.87
CA ILE A 253 -24.56 -10.32 -5.11
C ILE A 253 -25.64 -10.87 -4.19
N THR A 254 -26.38 -9.98 -3.52
CA THR A 254 -27.41 -10.38 -2.54
C THR A 254 -28.79 -10.14 -3.14
N GLN A 255 -29.63 -11.19 -3.16
CA GLN A 255 -31.02 -11.07 -3.61
C GLN A 255 -31.98 -10.68 -2.46
N SER A 256 -31.46 -10.44 -1.25
CA SER A 256 -32.25 -9.97 -0.11
C SER A 256 -32.87 -8.62 -0.38
N THR A 257 -34.09 -8.40 0.07
CA THR A 257 -34.75 -7.09 0.12
C THR A 257 -34.27 -6.25 1.31
N ASN A 258 -33.59 -6.87 2.28
CA ASN A 258 -33.05 -6.20 3.44
C ASN A 258 -31.82 -5.35 3.07
N PRO A 259 -31.60 -4.21 3.72
CA PRO A 259 -30.42 -3.39 3.54
C PRO A 259 -29.14 -4.15 3.83
N THR A 260 -28.12 -4.00 2.96
CA THR A 260 -26.80 -4.62 3.12
C THR A 260 -25.70 -3.59 3.04
N PHE A 261 -24.61 -3.78 3.83
CA PHE A 261 -23.55 -2.77 4.03
C PHE A 261 -22.16 -3.39 4.10
N ALA A 262 -21.14 -2.54 3.98
CA ALA A 262 -19.73 -2.81 4.29
C ALA A 262 -19.18 -4.11 3.70
N PRO A 263 -19.23 -4.32 2.37
CA PRO A 263 -18.76 -5.55 1.75
C PRO A 263 -17.22 -5.67 1.84
N ARG A 264 -16.73 -6.92 1.97
CA ARG A 264 -15.31 -7.28 1.95
C ARG A 264 -15.11 -8.62 1.25
N TRP A 265 -14.02 -8.75 0.51
CA TRP A 265 -13.59 -10.03 -0.06
C TRP A 265 -12.91 -10.90 1.00
N SER A 266 -13.08 -12.23 0.88
CA SER A 266 -12.15 -13.16 1.50
C SER A 266 -10.80 -13.15 0.76
N PRO A 267 -9.67 -13.48 1.43
CA PRO A 267 -8.35 -13.48 0.79
C PRO A 267 -8.23 -14.41 -0.42
N ASP A 268 -9.00 -15.50 -0.44
CA ASP A 268 -9.06 -16.46 -1.56
C ASP A 268 -10.02 -16.03 -2.70
N GLY A 269 -10.71 -14.89 -2.53
CA GLY A 269 -11.65 -14.36 -3.52
C GLY A 269 -12.96 -15.14 -3.67
N LYS A 270 -13.23 -16.15 -2.84
CA LYS A 270 -14.43 -17.01 -2.98
C LYS A 270 -15.65 -16.49 -2.25
N TRP A 271 -15.47 -15.65 -1.23
CA TRP A 271 -16.54 -15.16 -0.38
C TRP A 271 -16.60 -13.64 -0.34
N ILE A 272 -17.82 -13.12 -0.20
CA ILE A 272 -18.09 -11.73 0.18
C ILE A 272 -18.67 -11.76 1.59
N LEU A 273 -17.96 -11.12 2.52
CA LEU A 273 -18.41 -10.76 3.85
C LEU A 273 -19.21 -9.46 3.77
N TYR A 274 -20.30 -9.33 4.51
CA TYR A 274 -21.10 -8.11 4.53
C TYR A 274 -22.01 -8.08 5.76
N SER A 275 -22.56 -6.91 6.06
CA SER A 275 -23.55 -6.74 7.11
C SER A 275 -24.94 -6.62 6.52
N MET A 276 -25.94 -7.22 7.16
CA MET A 276 -27.35 -7.15 6.73
C MET A 276 -28.25 -6.79 7.91
N ALA A 277 -29.12 -5.81 7.69
CA ALA A 277 -30.10 -5.37 8.69
C ALA A 277 -31.42 -6.12 8.52
N ILE A 278 -31.85 -6.83 9.56
CA ILE A 278 -33.13 -7.56 9.59
C ILE A 278 -33.88 -7.20 10.88
N ALA A 279 -35.12 -6.75 10.75
CA ALA A 279 -36.02 -6.47 11.88
C ALA A 279 -35.41 -5.57 12.98
N GLY A 280 -34.58 -4.62 12.58
CA GLY A 280 -33.96 -3.65 13.51
C GLY A 280 -32.64 -4.09 14.11
N ASN A 281 -32.17 -5.32 13.86
CA ASN A 281 -30.81 -5.78 14.19
C ASN A 281 -29.92 -5.85 12.93
N THR A 282 -28.61 -5.78 13.12
CA THR A 282 -27.62 -5.91 12.02
C THR A 282 -26.57 -6.93 12.40
N ASP A 283 -26.42 -7.95 11.56
CA ASP A 283 -25.49 -9.04 11.75
C ASP A 283 -24.56 -9.19 10.55
N ILE A 284 -23.45 -9.89 10.75
CA ILE A 284 -22.47 -10.22 9.73
C ILE A 284 -22.85 -11.51 9.02
N TYR A 285 -22.79 -11.48 7.71
CA TYR A 285 -23.08 -12.59 6.79
C TYR A 285 -21.91 -12.78 5.82
N LYS A 286 -21.79 -14.00 5.29
CA LYS A 286 -20.97 -14.28 4.10
C LYS A 286 -21.79 -14.97 3.01
N VAL A 287 -21.44 -14.71 1.76
CA VAL A 287 -22.06 -15.31 0.58
C VAL A 287 -20.99 -15.63 -0.46
N SER A 288 -21.25 -16.63 -1.32
CA SER A 288 -20.34 -16.95 -2.43
C SER A 288 -20.17 -15.76 -3.36
N ALA A 289 -18.91 -15.40 -3.64
CA ALA A 289 -18.58 -14.35 -4.61
C ALA A 289 -19.00 -14.71 -6.05
N ALA A 290 -19.17 -16.00 -6.36
CA ALA A 290 -19.71 -16.43 -7.66
C ALA A 290 -21.20 -16.07 -7.84
N GLY A 291 -21.91 -15.80 -6.74
CA GLY A 291 -23.36 -15.55 -6.72
C GLY A 291 -24.19 -16.84 -6.57
N GLY A 292 -25.52 -16.68 -6.39
CA GLY A 292 -26.49 -17.80 -6.36
C GLY A 292 -26.52 -18.62 -5.07
N GLY A 293 -25.64 -18.40 -4.10
CA GLY A 293 -25.64 -19.07 -2.82
C GLY A 293 -26.58 -18.42 -1.81
N LYS A 294 -27.02 -19.21 -0.80
CA LYS A 294 -27.71 -18.64 0.37
C LYS A 294 -26.70 -17.94 1.27
N PRO A 295 -27.01 -16.73 1.80
CA PRO A 295 -26.19 -16.09 2.82
C PRO A 295 -26.06 -16.96 4.07
N GLN A 296 -24.87 -17.06 4.61
CA GLN A 296 -24.57 -17.68 5.89
C GLN A 296 -24.42 -16.57 6.93
N GLN A 297 -25.24 -16.58 7.96
CA GLN A 297 -25.13 -15.69 9.12
C GLN A 297 -23.97 -16.15 10.00
N LEU A 298 -23.14 -15.22 10.45
CA LEU A 298 -21.95 -15.48 11.26
C LEU A 298 -22.07 -14.94 12.69
N THR A 299 -22.86 -13.87 12.92
CA THR A 299 -23.12 -13.31 14.25
C THR A 299 -24.61 -13.36 14.58
N PHE A 300 -24.93 -13.49 15.86
CA PHE A 300 -26.30 -13.68 16.38
C PHE A 300 -26.56 -12.84 17.64
N SER A 301 -25.77 -11.82 17.88
CA SER A 301 -25.89 -10.91 19.01
C SER A 301 -27.11 -9.99 18.87
N PRO A 302 -27.76 -9.58 19.96
CA PRO A 302 -28.76 -8.51 19.89
C PRO A 302 -28.14 -7.13 19.60
N GLY A 303 -26.81 -7.00 19.65
CA GLY A 303 -26.08 -5.79 19.27
C GLY A 303 -25.87 -5.68 17.76
N ILE A 304 -25.59 -4.47 17.31
CA ILE A 304 -25.28 -4.16 15.91
C ILE A 304 -23.85 -4.62 15.60
N ASP A 305 -23.71 -5.57 14.70
CA ASP A 305 -22.46 -6.14 14.24
C ASP A 305 -22.22 -5.73 12.76
N ILE A 306 -21.20 -4.94 12.49
CA ILE A 306 -20.92 -4.43 11.14
C ILE A 306 -19.42 -4.37 10.82
N GLY A 307 -19.07 -4.13 9.54
CA GLY A 307 -17.75 -3.73 9.10
C GLY A 307 -16.69 -4.82 9.18
N GLY A 308 -17.03 -6.08 8.97
CA GLY A 308 -16.10 -7.19 9.07
C GLY A 308 -14.95 -7.16 8.05
N SER A 309 -13.73 -7.58 8.46
CA SER A 309 -12.56 -7.77 7.62
C SER A 309 -11.88 -9.11 7.94
N PHE A 310 -11.56 -9.92 6.91
CA PHE A 310 -10.83 -11.18 7.09
C PHE A 310 -9.37 -10.94 7.48
N SER A 311 -8.79 -11.85 8.27
CA SER A 311 -7.34 -11.99 8.38
C SER A 311 -6.76 -12.49 7.05
N PRO A 312 -5.47 -12.18 6.73
CA PRO A 312 -4.88 -12.54 5.44
C PRO A 312 -4.79 -14.06 5.20
N ASP A 313 -4.77 -14.88 6.25
CA ASP A 313 -4.85 -16.34 6.18
C ASP A 313 -6.29 -16.86 6.01
N GLY A 314 -7.30 -15.98 6.06
CA GLY A 314 -8.70 -16.31 5.93
C GLY A 314 -9.32 -17.04 7.14
N SER A 315 -8.59 -17.22 8.24
CA SER A 315 -9.04 -18.01 9.39
C SER A 315 -9.91 -17.26 10.39
N ARG A 316 -9.80 -15.92 10.40
CA ARG A 316 -10.48 -15.04 11.36
C ARG A 316 -11.12 -13.83 10.68
N ILE A 317 -12.03 -13.20 11.41
CA ILE A 317 -12.70 -11.95 11.01
C ILE A 317 -12.61 -10.98 12.18
N VAL A 318 -12.18 -9.73 11.93
CA VAL A 318 -12.34 -8.60 12.83
C VAL A 318 -13.60 -7.83 12.44
N PHE A 319 -14.36 -7.36 13.41
CA PHE A 319 -15.60 -6.58 13.18
C PHE A 319 -15.87 -5.62 14.33
N GLU A 320 -16.77 -4.69 14.12
CA GLU A 320 -17.26 -3.80 15.17
C GLU A 320 -18.62 -4.26 15.69
N SER A 321 -18.83 -4.10 17.01
CA SER A 321 -20.07 -4.46 17.69
C SER A 321 -20.35 -3.52 18.86
N ASP A 322 -21.62 -3.19 19.08
CA ASP A 322 -22.06 -2.41 20.23
C ASP A 322 -22.62 -3.27 21.39
N ARG A 323 -22.49 -4.61 21.27
CA ARG A 323 -22.99 -5.59 22.28
C ARG A 323 -22.52 -5.34 23.70
N SER A 324 -21.41 -4.62 23.88
CA SER A 324 -20.88 -4.22 25.21
C SER A 324 -21.28 -2.82 25.64
N GLY A 325 -22.34 -2.24 25.06
CA GLY A 325 -22.89 -0.92 25.38
C GLY A 325 -22.34 0.22 24.52
N SER A 326 -21.27 0.00 23.76
CA SER A 326 -20.72 0.96 22.79
C SER A 326 -19.92 0.22 21.72
N GLN A 327 -19.75 0.83 20.55
CA GLN A 327 -18.98 0.24 19.43
C GLN A 327 -17.55 -0.07 19.84
N GLN A 328 -17.21 -1.36 19.75
CA GLN A 328 -15.89 -1.92 20.06
C GLN A 328 -15.48 -2.94 19.01
N LEU A 329 -14.19 -3.26 18.92
CA LEU A 329 -13.68 -4.25 18.00
C LEU A 329 -13.69 -5.65 18.63
N TYR A 330 -14.14 -6.61 17.83
CA TYR A 330 -14.19 -8.03 18.14
C TYR A 330 -13.49 -8.84 17.08
N VAL A 331 -12.96 -9.98 17.45
CA VAL A 331 -12.42 -10.99 16.53
C VAL A 331 -13.19 -12.28 16.72
N MET A 332 -13.53 -12.96 15.61
CA MET A 332 -14.17 -14.27 15.59
C MET A 332 -13.49 -15.22 14.60
N SER A 333 -13.84 -16.49 14.63
CA SER A 333 -13.48 -17.46 13.58
C SER A 333 -14.18 -17.11 12.26
N ALA A 334 -13.59 -17.47 11.12
CA ALA A 334 -14.14 -17.15 9.78
C ALA A 334 -15.48 -17.84 9.47
N ASP A 335 -15.83 -18.89 10.24
CA ASP A 335 -17.11 -19.58 10.16
C ASP A 335 -18.12 -19.16 11.25
N GLY A 336 -17.80 -18.10 11.99
CA GLY A 336 -18.54 -17.63 13.17
C GLY A 336 -18.05 -18.29 14.47
N GLY A 337 -18.49 -17.76 15.60
CA GLY A 337 -18.12 -18.25 16.94
C GLY A 337 -16.73 -17.82 17.41
N ASN A 338 -16.38 -18.20 18.63
CA ASN A 338 -15.15 -17.79 19.32
C ASN A 338 -14.95 -16.27 19.37
N GLU A 339 -16.05 -15.53 19.49
CA GLU A 339 -16.06 -14.09 19.50
C GLU A 339 -15.38 -13.53 20.75
N ARG A 340 -14.45 -12.63 20.58
CA ARG A 340 -13.79 -11.97 21.70
C ARG A 340 -13.55 -10.50 21.39
N ARG A 341 -13.80 -9.64 22.37
CA ARG A 341 -13.47 -8.21 22.30
C ARG A 341 -11.95 -8.02 22.33
N ILE A 342 -11.45 -7.07 21.52
CA ILE A 342 -10.03 -6.72 21.45
C ILE A 342 -9.74 -5.25 21.76
N SER A 343 -10.74 -4.36 21.75
CA SER A 343 -10.56 -2.94 22.10
C SER A 343 -11.11 -2.63 23.49
N PHE A 344 -10.32 -1.98 24.34
CA PHE A 344 -10.65 -1.70 25.75
C PHE A 344 -10.37 -0.25 26.15
N GLY A 345 -9.84 0.59 25.28
CA GLY A 345 -9.60 2.01 25.51
C GLY A 345 -10.88 2.82 25.58
N GLY A 346 -10.79 4.05 26.06
CA GLY A 346 -11.92 4.98 26.08
C GLY A 346 -12.39 5.37 24.68
N GLY A 347 -13.69 5.65 24.52
CA GLY A 347 -14.32 6.00 23.26
C GLY A 347 -14.88 4.79 22.49
N ARG A 348 -15.20 5.01 21.21
CA ARG A 348 -15.72 4.01 20.29
C ARG A 348 -14.68 3.66 19.24
N TYR A 349 -14.78 2.46 18.67
CA TYR A 349 -13.91 1.96 17.63
C TYR A 349 -14.74 1.50 16.44
N ALA A 350 -14.35 1.86 15.24
CA ALA A 350 -15.09 1.59 14.01
C ALA A 350 -14.17 1.26 12.83
N THR A 351 -14.77 0.76 11.74
CA THR A 351 -14.15 0.49 10.44
C THR A 351 -12.83 -0.29 10.52
N PRO A 352 -12.81 -1.46 11.21
CA PRO A 352 -11.57 -2.22 11.31
C PRO A 352 -11.16 -2.81 9.97
N GLU A 353 -9.85 -2.81 9.70
CA GLU A 353 -9.26 -3.51 8.55
C GLU A 353 -7.99 -4.24 8.96
N TRP A 354 -7.92 -5.53 8.65
CA TRP A 354 -6.77 -6.36 8.97
C TRP A 354 -5.61 -6.07 8.03
N SER A 355 -4.40 -5.88 8.58
CA SER A 355 -3.18 -5.71 7.80
C SER A 355 -2.93 -6.92 6.89
N PRO A 356 -2.46 -6.75 5.64
CA PRO A 356 -2.06 -7.85 4.78
C PRO A 356 -0.90 -8.68 5.35
N ARG A 357 -0.17 -8.16 6.34
CA ARG A 357 0.88 -8.88 7.09
C ARG A 357 0.32 -9.75 8.22
N GLY A 358 -0.93 -9.54 8.63
CA GLY A 358 -1.58 -10.29 9.70
C GLY A 358 -1.21 -9.85 11.12
N ASP A 359 -0.31 -8.92 11.28
CA ASP A 359 0.28 -8.47 12.53
C ASP A 359 -0.51 -7.35 13.23
N LEU A 360 -1.24 -6.53 12.45
CA LEU A 360 -1.98 -5.37 12.95
C LEU A 360 -3.42 -5.32 12.42
N ILE A 361 -4.26 -4.58 13.12
CA ILE A 361 -5.59 -4.15 12.70
C ILE A 361 -5.59 -2.62 12.73
N ALA A 362 -5.90 -1.98 11.58
CA ALA A 362 -6.18 -0.56 11.52
C ALA A 362 -7.64 -0.30 11.89
N PHE A 363 -7.92 0.85 12.49
CA PHE A 363 -9.27 1.23 12.91
C PHE A 363 -9.44 2.74 12.98
N THR A 364 -10.69 3.19 12.99
CA THR A 364 -11.07 4.55 13.38
C THR A 364 -11.41 4.57 14.86
N LYS A 365 -10.74 5.41 15.65
CA LYS A 365 -11.07 5.69 17.06
C LYS A 365 -11.85 6.98 17.16
N ILE A 366 -12.99 6.93 17.84
CA ILE A 366 -13.91 8.05 18.05
C ILE A 366 -13.92 8.42 19.55
N ALA A 367 -13.20 9.49 19.88
CA ALA A 367 -13.08 10.00 21.25
C ALA A 367 -12.95 11.54 21.20
N GLY A 368 -14.07 12.20 20.92
CA GLY A 368 -14.12 13.62 20.55
C GLY A 368 -13.80 13.83 19.07
N ASN A 369 -12.56 13.61 18.68
CA ASN A 369 -12.12 13.55 17.28
C ASN A 369 -12.15 12.12 16.75
N PHE A 370 -12.07 11.96 15.42
CA PHE A 370 -11.94 10.67 14.74
C PHE A 370 -10.50 10.54 14.28
N ARG A 371 -9.83 9.46 14.67
CA ARG A 371 -8.39 9.26 14.43
C ARG A 371 -8.12 7.85 13.92
N ILE A 372 -7.17 7.72 13.04
CA ILE A 372 -6.68 6.42 12.59
C ILE A 372 -5.70 5.88 13.63
N GLY A 373 -5.91 4.62 14.02
CA GLY A 373 -5.03 3.89 14.92
C GLY A 373 -4.78 2.47 14.46
N VAL A 374 -3.83 1.82 15.11
CA VAL A 374 -3.51 0.41 14.92
C VAL A 374 -3.37 -0.31 16.26
N MET A 375 -3.69 -1.61 16.27
CA MET A 375 -3.46 -2.51 17.39
C MET A 375 -3.14 -3.91 16.88
N THR A 376 -2.57 -4.76 17.75
CA THR A 376 -2.41 -6.18 17.39
C THR A 376 -3.76 -6.90 17.36
N PRO A 377 -3.87 -8.06 16.68
CA PRO A 377 -5.11 -8.86 16.69
C PRO A 377 -5.54 -9.40 18.07
N SER A 378 -4.65 -9.32 19.07
CA SER A 378 -4.94 -9.63 20.47
C SER A 378 -5.47 -8.41 21.25
N GLY A 379 -5.41 -7.22 20.69
CA GLY A 379 -5.82 -5.96 21.33
C GLY A 379 -4.70 -5.20 22.04
N GLY A 380 -3.47 -5.68 21.97
CA GLY A 380 -2.30 -5.02 22.53
C GLY A 380 -1.70 -3.94 21.62
N GLY A 381 -0.80 -3.12 22.15
CA GLY A 381 -0.01 -2.17 21.36
C GLY A 381 -0.83 -1.10 20.64
N GLU A 382 -2.00 -0.73 21.19
CA GLU A 382 -2.82 0.34 20.60
C GLU A 382 -2.03 1.64 20.51
N ARG A 383 -2.00 2.24 19.32
CA ARG A 383 -1.43 3.55 19.09
C ARG A 383 -2.22 4.29 18.01
N LEU A 384 -2.37 5.59 18.17
CA LEU A 384 -2.97 6.48 17.20
C LEU A 384 -1.88 6.99 16.26
N LEU A 385 -2.17 6.99 14.98
CA LEU A 385 -1.25 7.44 13.93
C LEU A 385 -1.55 8.86 13.46
N THR A 386 -2.80 9.33 13.63
CA THR A 386 -3.21 10.66 13.20
C THR A 386 -3.78 11.48 14.36
N ASP A 387 -3.73 12.80 14.23
CA ASP A 387 -4.28 13.74 15.23
C ASP A 387 -5.06 14.87 14.55
N SER A 388 -6.05 14.54 13.75
CA SER A 388 -6.91 15.51 13.06
C SER A 388 -8.32 15.56 13.64
N TRP A 389 -9.18 16.37 12.98
CA TRP A 389 -10.58 16.52 13.38
C TRP A 389 -11.39 15.25 13.07
N GLN A 390 -11.28 14.71 11.86
CA GLN A 390 -12.11 13.59 11.42
C GLN A 390 -11.39 12.79 10.30
N ASP A 391 -10.74 11.71 10.70
CA ASP A 391 -10.08 10.71 9.85
C ASP A 391 -10.83 9.39 9.97
N GLU A 392 -11.23 8.79 8.85
CA GLU A 392 -12.09 7.61 8.84
C GLU A 392 -11.73 6.60 7.74
N ALA A 393 -12.24 5.39 7.92
CA ALA A 393 -12.17 4.28 6.95
C ALA A 393 -10.75 3.96 6.48
N PRO A 394 -9.86 3.51 7.37
CA PRO A 394 -8.52 3.12 7.01
C PRO A 394 -8.52 1.95 6.01
N THR A 395 -7.54 1.94 5.11
CA THR A 395 -7.23 0.81 4.24
C THR A 395 -5.72 0.68 4.09
N TRP A 396 -5.23 -0.55 3.95
CA TRP A 396 -3.81 -0.83 3.92
C TRP A 396 -3.24 -0.80 2.50
N ALA A 397 -2.03 -0.27 2.36
CA ALA A 397 -1.19 -0.55 1.21
C ALA A 397 -0.85 -2.06 1.16
N PRO A 398 -0.57 -2.63 -0.04
CA PRO A 398 -0.29 -4.07 -0.20
C PRO A 398 0.84 -4.59 0.70
N ASN A 399 1.82 -3.76 1.04
CA ASN A 399 2.94 -4.12 1.91
C ASN A 399 2.64 -4.01 3.42
N GLY A 400 1.47 -3.48 3.82
CA GLY A 400 1.10 -3.31 5.22
C GLY A 400 1.93 -2.27 5.99
N ARG A 401 2.59 -1.32 5.30
CA ARG A 401 3.40 -0.26 5.92
C ARG A 401 2.77 1.12 5.86
N VAL A 402 1.85 1.33 4.93
CA VAL A 402 1.13 2.60 4.75
C VAL A 402 -0.35 2.35 4.88
N ILE A 403 -1.04 3.26 5.56
CA ILE A 403 -2.49 3.28 5.71
C ILE A 403 -3.02 4.49 4.96
N GLN A 404 -4.04 4.26 4.15
CA GLN A 404 -4.81 5.30 3.49
C GLN A 404 -6.16 5.45 4.17
N PHE A 405 -6.67 6.67 4.25
CA PHE A 405 -7.93 7.02 4.90
C PHE A 405 -8.52 8.27 4.24
N PHE A 406 -9.75 8.62 4.55
CA PHE A 406 -10.24 9.93 4.16
C PHE A 406 -10.32 10.87 5.37
N ARG A 407 -10.06 12.15 5.11
CA ARG A 407 -10.13 13.23 6.08
C ARG A 407 -11.23 14.19 5.71
N THR A 408 -12.08 14.52 6.69
CA THR A 408 -13.09 15.57 6.55
C THR A 408 -12.55 16.88 7.11
N THR A 409 -12.56 17.94 6.31
CA THR A 409 -12.14 19.27 6.74
C THR A 409 -13.20 19.91 7.64
N LYS A 410 -12.79 20.42 8.81
CA LYS A 410 -13.66 21.09 9.75
C LYS A 410 -14.29 22.35 9.12
N GLY A 411 -15.59 22.49 9.25
CA GLY A 411 -16.36 23.65 8.78
C GLY A 411 -17.01 23.47 7.42
N ASN A 412 -16.25 23.24 6.34
CA ASN A 412 -16.81 23.11 4.99
C ASN A 412 -17.27 21.66 4.66
N GLY A 413 -16.78 20.65 5.41
CA GLY A 413 -17.12 19.24 5.19
C GLY A 413 -16.57 18.68 3.87
N ASN A 414 -15.53 19.29 3.31
CA ASN A 414 -14.82 18.71 2.18
C ASN A 414 -13.99 17.52 2.65
N THR A 415 -13.90 16.51 1.77
CA THR A 415 -13.18 15.28 2.06
C THR A 415 -12.00 15.12 1.10
N GLY A 416 -10.86 14.70 1.64
CA GLY A 416 -9.66 14.37 0.85
C GLY A 416 -9.16 12.98 1.22
N ILE A 417 -8.41 12.34 0.32
CA ILE A 417 -7.74 11.08 0.59
C ILE A 417 -6.35 11.36 1.15
N TRP A 418 -6.04 10.75 2.28
CA TRP A 418 -4.79 10.93 3.01
C TRP A 418 -4.08 9.61 3.22
N GLN A 419 -2.78 9.67 3.47
CA GLN A 419 -1.93 8.53 3.76
C GLN A 419 -1.08 8.82 4.99
N VAL A 420 -0.78 7.78 5.76
CA VAL A 420 0.14 7.83 6.90
C VAL A 420 0.91 6.51 6.96
N ASP A 421 2.20 6.56 7.28
CA ASP A 421 2.98 5.38 7.55
C ASP A 421 2.78 4.87 9.00
N LEU A 422 3.32 3.69 9.30
CA LEU A 422 3.21 3.12 10.65
C LEU A 422 3.96 3.90 11.73
N THR A 423 4.82 4.85 11.38
CA THR A 423 5.48 5.75 12.36
C THR A 423 4.56 6.90 12.78
N GLY A 424 3.52 7.20 12.00
CA GLY A 424 2.63 8.33 12.19
C GLY A 424 3.23 9.69 11.79
N ARG A 425 4.40 9.73 11.16
CA ARG A 425 5.13 10.96 10.83
C ARG A 425 4.99 11.38 9.38
N ASN A 426 4.94 10.43 8.47
CA ASN A 426 4.79 10.69 7.05
C ASN A 426 3.31 10.77 6.66
N GLU A 427 2.63 11.81 7.18
CA GLU A 427 1.21 12.07 6.87
C GLU A 427 1.12 13.03 5.69
N ARG A 428 0.35 12.68 4.66
CA ARG A 428 0.20 13.48 3.44
C ARG A 428 -1.14 13.28 2.75
N GLU A 429 -1.58 14.32 2.06
CA GLU A 429 -2.73 14.24 1.17
C GLU A 429 -2.34 13.60 -0.17
N LEU A 430 -3.19 12.71 -0.67
CA LEU A 430 -3.09 12.20 -2.02
C LEU A 430 -3.93 13.10 -2.94
N PRO A 431 -3.35 13.67 -4.00
CA PRO A 431 -4.10 14.55 -4.88
C PRO A 431 -5.24 13.80 -5.57
N THR A 432 -6.46 14.31 -5.42
CA THR A 432 -7.65 13.85 -6.11
C THR A 432 -8.29 15.02 -6.85
N PRO A 433 -8.86 14.82 -8.05
CA PRO A 433 -9.44 15.94 -8.84
C PRO A 433 -10.72 16.50 -8.22
N VAL A 434 -11.34 15.78 -7.30
CA VAL A 434 -12.57 16.13 -6.59
C VAL A 434 -12.51 15.61 -5.15
N ASN A 435 -13.46 15.97 -4.31
CA ASN A 435 -13.56 15.39 -2.96
C ASN A 435 -13.58 13.86 -3.02
N GLY A 436 -12.93 13.21 -2.06
CA GLY A 436 -12.82 11.76 -2.00
C GLY A 436 -13.14 11.19 -0.62
N SER A 437 -13.86 10.06 -0.57
CA SER A 437 -14.13 9.28 0.64
C SER A 437 -13.99 7.79 0.38
N ASP A 438 -14.07 6.97 1.43
CA ASP A 438 -14.05 5.50 1.38
C ASP A 438 -12.93 4.91 0.49
N PRO A 439 -11.65 5.26 0.71
CA PRO A 439 -10.58 4.69 -0.09
C PRO A 439 -10.45 3.18 0.09
N ALA A 440 -10.00 2.51 -0.94
CA ALA A 440 -9.67 1.11 -0.95
C ALA A 440 -8.39 0.89 -1.75
N TRP A 441 -7.30 0.55 -1.08
CA TRP A 441 -6.05 0.22 -1.74
C TRP A 441 -6.15 -1.19 -2.34
N GLY A 442 -5.87 -1.30 -3.62
CA GLY A 442 -5.88 -2.57 -4.34
C GLY A 442 -4.57 -3.34 -4.17
N PRO A 443 -4.54 -4.62 -4.57
CA PRO A 443 -3.30 -5.39 -4.65
C PRO A 443 -2.38 -4.82 -5.72
N LEU A 444 -1.12 -5.30 -5.74
CA LEU A 444 -0.21 -5.04 -6.85
C LEU A 444 -0.83 -5.46 -8.19
N LEU A 445 -0.57 -4.69 -9.22
CA LEU A 445 -1.05 -5.00 -10.58
C LEU A 445 -0.32 -6.23 -11.14
N PRO A 446 -1.03 -7.14 -11.82
CA PRO A 446 -0.45 -8.34 -12.40
C PRO A 446 0.54 -8.08 -13.53
#